data_737e090f182cfe6c0604ae0f13b5abd8
#
_entry.id   737e090f182cfe6c0604ae0f13b5abd8
#
_cell.length_a   1.000
_cell.length_b   1.000
_cell.length_c   1.000
_cell.angle_alpha   90.00
_cell.angle_beta   90.00
_cell.angle_gamma   90.00
#
_symmetry.space_group_name_H-M   'P 1'
#
loop_
_entity.id
_entity.type
_entity.pdbx_description
1 polymer ?
#
loop_
_entity_poly.entity_id
_entity_poly.type
_entity_poly.pdbx_seq_one_letter_code
_entity_poly.pdbx_strand_id
1 'polypeptide(L)'
;MTATAPTDGSTDTGLLRPHAEQLYAAELAELAGADDRPRPPSWRLSPWAVLTYLLGGELASGFTVSPKYVGPRRLVEVAVATLATDRALLLLGVPGTGKTWLSEHLAAAISGDSTLVVQGTSGTAEEAIRYGWNYARLLAEGPSPAALVQSPVLTAMRDGKVARVEELTRIPSDVQDSLIAILSEKALPVPELGTEVQAVRGFNVVATANNRDRGVNELSSALRRRFNTVVLPLPASPEEELAIVTRRVADLGVALRLPELPPALDEIRRVVTVFRELREGMTADGRTKLKSPSGTMSTAEAISVVTNGIVLAAHFGDGVLRPSDVAAGIVGTVVQDPVSDVACWTEYLEAVARERPGWADFYRACREISR
;
A
#
# COMPACT_ATOMS: atom_id res chain seq x y z
N MET A 1 -14.34 4.26 31.79
CA MET A 1 -12.90 4.04 31.68
C MET A 1 -12.43 4.83 30.47
N THR A 2 -11.87 6.00 30.71
CA THR A 2 -11.38 6.93 29.71
C THR A 2 -10.12 6.34 29.07
N ALA A 3 -10.21 5.99 27.79
CA ALA A 3 -9.04 5.61 27.01
C ALA A 3 -8.18 6.87 26.79
N THR A 4 -7.06 6.94 27.47
CA THR A 4 -6.00 7.92 27.19
C THR A 4 -5.49 7.69 25.78
N ALA A 5 -5.63 8.71 24.92
CA ALA A 5 -4.99 8.74 23.62
C ALA A 5 -3.46 8.58 23.80
N PRO A 6 -2.75 7.86 22.94
CA PRO A 6 -1.31 7.78 23.01
C PRO A 6 -0.74 9.17 22.77
N THR A 7 0.07 9.66 23.68
CA THR A 7 0.87 10.88 23.52
C THR A 7 1.91 10.59 22.45
N ASP A 8 1.57 10.95 21.23
CA ASP A 8 2.45 10.85 20.08
C ASP A 8 3.53 11.93 20.17
N GLY A 9 4.76 11.52 20.36
CA GLY A 9 5.96 12.32 20.17
C GLY A 9 6.30 12.51 18.70
N SER A 10 5.30 12.65 17.81
CA SER A 10 5.54 12.94 16.41
C SER A 10 6.06 14.36 16.30
N THR A 11 7.34 14.51 16.03
CA THR A 11 7.92 15.77 15.54
C THR A 11 7.19 16.09 14.24
N ASP A 12 6.37 17.14 14.26
CA ASP A 12 5.73 17.67 13.05
C ASP A 12 6.80 18.00 12.00
N THR A 13 7.01 17.09 11.07
CA THR A 13 8.01 17.24 10.03
C THR A 13 7.59 18.23 8.94
N GLY A 14 6.35 18.73 8.96
CA GLY A 14 5.77 19.51 7.87
C GLY A 14 5.54 18.74 6.59
N LEU A 15 5.82 17.43 6.57
CA LEU A 15 5.64 16.56 5.41
C LEU A 15 4.21 16.02 5.37
N LEU A 16 3.58 16.10 4.20
CA LEU A 16 2.23 15.55 4.00
C LEU A 16 2.19 14.01 4.18
N ARG A 17 3.23 13.33 3.73
CA ARG A 17 3.38 11.87 3.85
C ARG A 17 4.84 11.52 4.17
N PRO A 18 5.21 11.50 5.45
CA PRO A 18 6.51 10.96 5.87
C PRO A 18 6.63 9.49 5.48
N HIS A 19 7.86 9.04 5.23
CA HIS A 19 8.13 7.60 5.01
C HIS A 19 7.89 6.79 6.28
N ALA A 20 7.63 5.49 6.12
CA ALA A 20 7.25 4.61 7.23
C ALA A 20 8.26 4.63 8.40
N GLU A 21 9.56 4.65 8.10
CA GLU A 21 10.63 4.73 9.10
C GLU A 21 10.66 6.05 9.87
N GLN A 22 10.11 7.12 9.32
CA GLN A 22 9.98 8.42 9.97
C GLN A 22 8.68 8.47 10.79
N LEU A 23 7.57 8.06 10.17
CA LEU A 23 6.24 8.08 10.78
C LEU A 23 6.15 7.18 12.01
N TYR A 24 6.82 6.03 11.97
CA TYR A 24 6.82 5.02 13.05
C TYR A 24 8.18 4.89 13.73
N ALA A 25 8.97 5.97 13.76
CA ALA A 25 10.32 5.99 14.32
C ALA A 25 10.36 5.49 15.78
N ALA A 26 9.40 5.93 16.61
CA ALA A 26 9.31 5.52 18.01
C ALA A 26 9.05 4.01 18.16
N GLU A 27 8.10 3.45 17.39
CA GLU A 27 7.82 2.01 17.43
C GLU A 27 9.01 1.17 16.96
N LEU A 28 9.69 1.61 15.89
CA LEU A 28 10.87 0.95 15.37
C LEU A 28 12.05 0.99 16.36
N ALA A 29 12.21 2.10 17.09
CA ALA A 29 13.25 2.25 18.12
C ALA A 29 12.97 1.34 19.33
N GLU A 30 11.74 1.32 19.83
CA GLU A 30 11.32 0.45 20.93
C GLU A 30 11.49 -1.03 20.57
N LEU A 31 11.07 -1.42 19.35
CA LEU A 31 11.28 -2.78 18.86
C LEU A 31 12.77 -3.14 18.79
N ALA A 32 13.61 -2.24 18.26
CA ALA A 32 15.04 -2.48 18.16
C ALA A 32 15.72 -2.62 19.52
N GLY A 33 15.26 -1.86 20.53
CA GLY A 33 15.76 -1.93 21.90
C GLY A 33 15.32 -3.19 22.66
N ALA A 34 14.10 -3.68 22.37
CA ALA A 34 13.54 -4.88 23.01
C ALA A 34 13.90 -6.20 22.29
N ASP A 35 14.50 -6.12 21.10
CA ASP A 35 14.75 -7.27 20.23
C ASP A 35 16.15 -7.84 20.45
N ASP A 36 16.24 -8.93 21.21
CA ASP A 36 17.46 -9.70 21.50
C ASP A 36 17.66 -10.91 20.57
N ARG A 37 16.76 -11.13 19.60
CA ARG A 37 16.76 -12.29 18.73
C ARG A 37 17.76 -12.17 17.57
N PRO A 38 18.22 -13.31 17.01
CA PRO A 38 19.12 -13.30 15.86
C PRO A 38 18.54 -12.54 14.68
N ARG A 39 19.35 -11.67 14.08
CA ARG A 39 19.02 -10.87 12.91
C ARG A 39 19.73 -11.41 11.68
N PRO A 40 19.04 -11.52 10.53
CA PRO A 40 19.75 -11.72 9.26
C PRO A 40 20.76 -10.60 9.01
N PRO A 41 21.83 -10.85 8.22
CA PRO A 41 22.83 -9.84 7.94
C PRO A 41 22.21 -8.54 7.42
N SER A 42 22.65 -7.41 7.96
CA SER A 42 22.21 -6.04 7.62
C SER A 42 20.77 -5.68 7.98
N TRP A 43 20.00 -6.60 8.59
CA TRP A 43 18.66 -6.27 9.06
C TRP A 43 18.70 -5.43 10.35
N ARG A 44 17.84 -4.42 10.41
CA ARG A 44 17.67 -3.60 11.63
C ARG A 44 16.95 -4.33 12.74
N LEU A 45 15.95 -5.13 12.38
CA LEU A 45 15.11 -5.90 13.29
C LEU A 45 15.22 -7.40 12.98
N SER A 46 15.02 -8.26 13.98
CA SER A 46 14.86 -9.69 13.74
C SER A 46 13.57 -9.97 12.97
N PRO A 47 13.43 -11.13 12.32
CA PRO A 47 12.17 -11.52 11.67
C PRO A 47 10.97 -11.47 12.60
N TRP A 48 11.14 -11.76 13.89
CA TRP A 48 10.08 -11.65 14.88
C TRP A 48 9.68 -10.18 15.12
N ALA A 49 10.65 -9.30 15.29
CA ALA A 49 10.36 -7.88 15.53
C ALA A 49 9.76 -7.23 14.27
N VAL A 50 10.19 -7.61 13.06
CA VAL A 50 9.53 -7.21 11.81
C VAL A 50 8.08 -7.67 11.79
N LEU A 51 7.80 -8.92 12.18
CA LEU A 51 6.44 -9.45 12.26
C LEU A 51 5.60 -8.67 13.28
N THR A 52 6.15 -8.37 14.46
CA THR A 52 5.47 -7.58 15.49
C THR A 52 5.21 -6.15 15.01
N TYR A 53 6.15 -5.53 14.33
CA TYR A 53 5.97 -4.22 13.71
C TYR A 53 4.80 -4.20 12.73
N LEU A 54 4.68 -5.24 11.90
CA LEU A 54 3.64 -5.31 10.86
C LEU A 54 2.26 -5.65 11.44
N LEU A 55 2.19 -6.60 12.36
CA LEU A 55 0.91 -7.12 12.88
C LEU A 55 0.44 -6.41 14.17
N GLY A 56 1.32 -5.62 14.76
CA GLY A 56 1.08 -4.99 16.06
C GLY A 56 1.25 -5.96 17.23
N GLY A 57 1.20 -5.42 18.43
CA GLY A 57 1.28 -6.17 19.66
C GLY A 57 1.78 -5.32 20.82
N GLU A 58 1.75 -5.89 22.02
CA GLU A 58 2.28 -5.27 23.23
C GLU A 58 3.66 -5.86 23.55
N LEU A 59 4.63 -5.01 23.80
CA LEU A 59 5.97 -5.41 24.22
C LEU A 59 6.01 -5.63 25.73
N ALA A 60 7.02 -6.35 26.21
CA ALA A 60 7.22 -6.59 27.64
C ALA A 60 7.39 -5.28 28.46
N SER A 61 7.79 -4.20 27.81
CA SER A 61 7.86 -2.84 28.39
C SER A 61 6.48 -2.20 28.61
N GLY A 62 5.40 -2.80 28.13
CA GLY A 62 4.05 -2.19 28.09
C GLY A 62 3.83 -1.24 26.90
N PHE A 63 4.83 -1.09 26.02
CA PHE A 63 4.68 -0.29 24.81
C PHE A 63 3.83 -1.01 23.77
N THR A 64 2.84 -0.34 23.22
CA THR A 64 1.94 -0.90 22.20
C THR A 64 2.43 -0.54 20.81
N VAL A 65 2.77 -1.55 20.01
CA VAL A 65 3.07 -1.43 18.58
C VAL A 65 1.76 -1.51 17.80
N SER A 66 1.51 -0.52 16.99
CA SER A 66 0.27 -0.46 16.21
C SER A 66 0.35 -1.37 14.98
N PRO A 67 -0.72 -2.12 14.60
CA PRO A 67 -0.69 -2.95 13.40
C PRO A 67 -0.63 -2.10 12.12
N LYS A 68 0.25 -2.46 11.18
CA LYS A 68 0.39 -1.84 9.84
C LYS A 68 -0.34 -2.68 8.78
N TYR A 69 -0.54 -3.94 9.05
CA TYR A 69 -1.24 -4.87 8.17
C TYR A 69 -2.29 -5.66 8.95
N VAL A 70 -3.49 -5.76 8.37
CA VAL A 70 -4.59 -6.59 8.89
C VAL A 70 -4.83 -7.70 7.88
N GLY A 71 -4.71 -8.94 8.33
CA GLY A 71 -4.88 -10.13 7.49
C GLY A 71 -4.18 -11.36 8.08
N PRO A 72 -4.12 -12.47 7.34
CA PRO A 72 -3.57 -13.72 7.85
C PRO A 72 -2.11 -13.59 8.29
N ARG A 73 -1.83 -13.87 9.56
CA ARG A 73 -0.49 -13.86 10.14
C ARG A 73 0.51 -14.68 9.33
N ARG A 74 0.11 -15.89 8.90
CA ARG A 74 0.98 -16.81 8.16
C ARG A 74 1.49 -16.21 6.85
N LEU A 75 0.69 -15.39 6.19
CA LEU A 75 1.06 -14.71 4.97
C LEU A 75 2.22 -13.72 5.21
N VAL A 76 2.15 -12.94 6.29
CA VAL A 76 3.22 -12.01 6.67
C VAL A 76 4.48 -12.77 7.08
N GLU A 77 4.33 -13.89 7.83
CA GLU A 77 5.46 -14.76 8.17
C GLU A 77 6.20 -15.28 6.92
N VAL A 78 5.45 -15.71 5.89
CA VAL A 78 6.04 -16.17 4.62
C VAL A 78 6.75 -15.03 3.89
N ALA A 79 6.17 -13.82 3.88
CA ALA A 79 6.79 -12.64 3.28
C ALA A 79 8.12 -12.29 3.97
N VAL A 80 8.12 -12.23 5.30
CA VAL A 80 9.32 -11.93 6.12
C VAL A 80 10.37 -13.03 5.94
N ALA A 81 9.96 -14.31 6.01
CA ALA A 81 10.87 -15.44 5.82
C ALA A 81 11.49 -15.46 4.43
N THR A 82 10.73 -15.08 3.39
CA THR A 82 11.25 -14.95 2.02
C THR A 82 12.40 -13.96 1.96
N LEU A 83 12.24 -12.77 2.54
CA LEU A 83 13.26 -11.72 2.53
C LEU A 83 14.50 -12.05 3.36
N ALA A 84 14.39 -13.01 4.29
CA ALA A 84 15.53 -13.56 5.03
C ALA A 84 16.32 -14.61 4.24
N THR A 85 15.87 -14.98 3.04
CA THR A 85 16.58 -15.85 2.10
C THR A 85 17.20 -15.04 0.96
N ASP A 86 17.73 -15.73 -0.06
CA ASP A 86 18.21 -15.11 -1.31
C ASP A 86 17.10 -14.82 -2.34
N ARG A 87 15.86 -15.24 -2.05
CA ARG A 87 14.72 -15.08 -2.95
C ARG A 87 14.07 -13.71 -2.82
N ALA A 88 13.75 -13.10 -3.95
CA ALA A 88 12.94 -11.88 -3.98
C ALA A 88 11.48 -12.18 -3.63
N LEU A 89 10.80 -11.20 -3.06
CA LEU A 89 9.39 -11.28 -2.70
C LEU A 89 8.53 -10.61 -3.77
N LEU A 90 7.50 -11.31 -4.27
CA LEU A 90 6.47 -10.73 -5.12
C LEU A 90 5.13 -10.70 -4.37
N LEU A 91 4.62 -9.51 -4.09
CA LEU A 91 3.30 -9.29 -3.53
C LEU A 91 2.29 -9.15 -4.66
N LEU A 92 1.40 -10.11 -4.80
CA LEU A 92 0.28 -10.08 -5.74
C LEU A 92 -1.02 -9.74 -5.02
N GLY A 93 -1.97 -9.15 -5.71
CA GLY A 93 -3.31 -8.92 -5.21
C GLY A 93 -4.07 -7.95 -6.10
N VAL A 94 -5.37 -7.86 -5.92
CA VAL A 94 -6.19 -6.85 -6.58
C VAL A 94 -5.85 -5.44 -6.08
N PRO A 95 -6.21 -4.37 -6.80
CA PRO A 95 -6.05 -3.01 -6.30
C PRO A 95 -6.66 -2.83 -4.90
N GLY A 96 -5.99 -2.05 -4.05
CA GLY A 96 -6.49 -1.73 -2.70
C GLY A 96 -6.22 -2.77 -1.60
N THR A 97 -5.51 -3.88 -1.89
CA THR A 97 -5.13 -4.88 -0.87
C THR A 97 -3.91 -4.50 -0.01
N GLY A 98 -3.38 -3.28 -0.15
CA GLY A 98 -2.28 -2.79 0.67
C GLY A 98 -0.89 -3.28 0.26
N LYS A 99 -0.68 -3.74 -0.98
CA LYS A 99 0.63 -4.23 -1.48
C LYS A 99 1.76 -3.21 -1.27
N THR A 100 1.59 -2.00 -1.81
CA THR A 100 2.56 -0.91 -1.69
C THR A 100 2.78 -0.50 -0.24
N TRP A 101 1.72 -0.51 0.57
CA TRP A 101 1.81 -0.24 2.00
C TRP A 101 2.65 -1.31 2.71
N LEU A 102 2.39 -2.59 2.46
CA LEU A 102 3.15 -3.68 3.07
C LEU A 102 4.62 -3.68 2.61
N SER A 103 4.89 -3.42 1.32
CA SER A 103 6.26 -3.34 0.79
C SER A 103 7.06 -2.20 1.44
N GLU A 104 6.44 -1.03 1.64
CA GLU A 104 7.04 0.12 2.31
C GLU A 104 7.42 -0.23 3.76
N HIS A 105 6.49 -0.81 4.50
CA HIS A 105 6.72 -1.18 5.89
C HIS A 105 7.73 -2.32 6.07
N LEU A 106 7.78 -3.27 5.14
CA LEU A 106 8.82 -4.31 5.11
C LEU A 106 10.21 -3.69 4.92
N ALA A 107 10.36 -2.80 3.95
CA ALA A 107 11.64 -2.13 3.68
C ALA A 107 12.07 -1.24 4.86
N ALA A 108 11.14 -0.49 5.46
CA ALA A 108 11.39 0.34 6.64
C ALA A 108 11.87 -0.50 7.84
N ALA A 109 11.17 -1.59 8.15
CA ALA A 109 11.51 -2.45 9.30
C ALA A 109 12.81 -3.24 9.12
N ILE A 110 13.08 -3.70 7.89
CA ILE A 110 14.25 -4.51 7.56
C ILE A 110 15.50 -3.63 7.38
N SER A 111 15.41 -2.63 6.50
CA SER A 111 16.55 -1.82 6.06
C SER A 111 16.64 -0.45 6.76
N GLY A 112 15.55 0.00 7.39
CA GLY A 112 15.39 1.35 7.92
C GLY A 112 15.34 2.41 6.82
N ASP A 113 14.98 2.02 5.63
CA ASP A 113 14.91 2.87 4.45
C ASP A 113 13.89 2.29 3.48
N SER A 114 12.79 2.96 3.29
CA SER A 114 11.74 2.58 2.36
C SER A 114 11.77 3.39 1.07
N THR A 115 12.77 4.27 0.91
CA THR A 115 12.85 5.24 -0.21
C THR A 115 13.45 4.66 -1.48
N LEU A 116 14.11 3.50 -1.41
CA LEU A 116 14.73 2.84 -2.55
C LEU A 116 13.65 2.16 -3.42
N VAL A 117 12.88 2.98 -4.14
CA VAL A 117 11.71 2.54 -4.91
C VAL A 117 11.83 2.86 -6.40
N VAL A 118 11.49 1.87 -7.22
CA VAL A 118 11.24 2.02 -8.66
C VAL A 118 9.73 1.91 -8.85
N GLN A 119 9.10 3.00 -9.32
CA GLN A 119 7.68 2.99 -9.68
C GLN A 119 7.53 2.52 -11.11
N GLY A 120 6.89 1.37 -11.30
CA GLY A 120 6.64 0.79 -12.61
C GLY A 120 5.58 1.53 -13.39
N THR A 121 5.91 1.87 -14.62
CA THR A 121 5.02 2.46 -15.63
C THR A 121 5.37 1.89 -17.00
N SER A 122 4.53 2.14 -18.02
CA SER A 122 4.83 1.77 -19.40
C SER A 122 6.03 2.53 -20.00
N GLY A 123 6.44 3.63 -19.37
CA GLY A 123 7.61 4.43 -19.79
C GLY A 123 8.84 4.19 -18.91
N THR A 124 8.80 3.21 -18.01
CA THR A 124 9.98 2.88 -17.17
C THR A 124 11.08 2.33 -18.04
N ALA A 125 12.23 3.01 -18.03
CA ALA A 125 13.42 2.63 -18.79
C ALA A 125 14.36 1.76 -17.93
N GLU A 126 15.31 1.09 -18.58
CA GLU A 126 16.26 0.17 -17.93
C GLU A 126 17.12 0.87 -16.88
N GLU A 127 17.42 2.16 -17.09
CA GLU A 127 18.20 2.99 -16.18
C GLU A 127 17.56 3.14 -14.79
N ALA A 128 16.23 3.03 -14.72
CA ALA A 128 15.52 3.06 -13.44
C ALA A 128 15.81 1.82 -12.58
N ILE A 129 16.17 0.70 -13.20
CA ILE A 129 16.50 -0.56 -12.52
C ILE A 129 18.02 -0.71 -12.36
N ARG A 130 18.80 -0.45 -13.42
CA ARG A 130 20.24 -0.67 -13.42
C ARG A 130 21.01 0.56 -12.93
N TYR A 131 21.30 1.48 -13.80
CA TYR A 131 21.98 2.76 -13.55
C TYR A 131 21.78 3.68 -14.76
N GLY A 132 21.95 4.95 -14.55
CA GLY A 132 22.01 5.95 -15.60
C GLY A 132 23.37 6.65 -15.64
N TRP A 133 23.48 7.64 -16.52
CA TRP A 133 24.66 8.47 -16.64
C TRP A 133 24.32 9.95 -16.48
N ASN A 134 25.18 10.66 -15.75
CA ASN A 134 25.22 12.11 -15.84
C ASN A 134 25.88 12.49 -17.16
N TYR A 135 25.08 12.78 -18.17
CA TYR A 135 25.56 13.04 -19.54
C TYR A 135 26.52 14.22 -19.63
N ALA A 136 26.37 15.25 -18.79
CA ALA A 136 27.29 16.37 -18.77
C ALA A 136 28.71 15.93 -18.35
N ARG A 137 28.82 15.10 -17.30
CA ARG A 137 30.08 14.52 -16.88
C ARG A 137 30.61 13.49 -17.85
N LEU A 138 29.74 12.66 -18.40
CA LEU A 138 30.14 11.64 -19.36
C LEU A 138 30.80 12.26 -20.60
N LEU A 139 30.25 13.38 -21.10
CA LEU A 139 30.81 14.09 -22.26
C LEU A 139 32.13 14.82 -21.91
N ALA A 140 32.26 15.33 -20.69
CA ALA A 140 33.45 16.09 -20.27
C ALA A 140 34.60 15.20 -19.84
N GLU A 141 34.32 14.09 -19.15
CA GLU A 141 35.33 13.31 -18.42
C GLU A 141 35.40 11.84 -18.90
N GLY A 142 34.49 11.43 -19.79
CA GLY A 142 34.31 10.03 -20.17
C GLY A 142 33.59 9.19 -19.08
N PRO A 143 33.45 7.87 -19.33
CA PRO A 143 32.86 6.97 -18.34
C PRO A 143 33.71 6.93 -17.08
N SER A 144 33.07 7.26 -15.95
CA SER A 144 33.73 7.26 -14.63
C SER A 144 32.69 6.91 -13.54
N PRO A 145 33.15 6.40 -12.37
CA PRO A 145 32.26 6.19 -11.23
C PRO A 145 31.51 7.45 -10.78
N ALA A 146 32.09 8.64 -11.00
CA ALA A 146 31.50 9.92 -10.67
C ALA A 146 30.40 10.36 -11.67
N ALA A 147 30.45 9.85 -12.90
CA ALA A 147 29.44 10.09 -13.92
C ALA A 147 28.26 9.10 -13.84
N LEU A 148 28.42 7.99 -13.11
CA LEU A 148 27.39 6.98 -12.94
C LEU A 148 26.31 7.48 -11.96
N VAL A 149 25.05 7.42 -12.39
CA VAL A 149 23.87 7.72 -11.57
C VAL A 149 23.25 6.41 -11.10
N GLN A 150 23.27 6.19 -9.80
CA GLN A 150 22.76 4.95 -9.22
C GLN A 150 21.23 4.92 -9.26
N SER A 151 20.66 3.78 -9.70
CA SER A 151 19.25 3.48 -9.49
C SER A 151 18.98 3.13 -8.03
N PRO A 152 17.69 3.12 -7.60
CA PRO A 152 17.32 2.59 -6.28
C PRO A 152 17.78 1.14 -6.06
N VAL A 153 17.74 0.31 -7.11
CA VAL A 153 18.15 -1.10 -7.03
C VAL A 153 19.68 -1.20 -6.86
N LEU A 154 20.45 -0.45 -7.64
CA LEU A 154 21.91 -0.42 -7.50
C LEU A 154 22.34 0.10 -6.13
N THR A 155 21.69 1.14 -5.62
CA THR A 155 21.92 1.66 -4.26
C THR A 155 21.63 0.57 -3.22
N ALA A 156 20.51 -0.13 -3.33
CA ALA A 156 20.17 -1.24 -2.44
C ALA A 156 21.22 -2.37 -2.49
N MET A 157 21.72 -2.72 -3.69
CA MET A 157 22.77 -3.72 -3.87
C MET A 157 24.06 -3.34 -3.13
N ARG A 158 24.48 -2.08 -3.22
CA ARG A 158 25.70 -1.56 -2.58
C ARG A 158 25.58 -1.46 -1.06
N ASP A 159 24.39 -1.08 -0.59
CA ASP A 159 24.17 -0.80 0.83
C ASP A 159 23.62 -2.02 1.61
N GLY A 160 23.35 -3.14 0.93
CA GLY A 160 22.73 -4.32 1.55
C GLY A 160 21.31 -4.05 2.07
N LYS A 161 20.53 -3.30 1.30
CA LYS A 161 19.16 -2.89 1.65
C LYS A 161 18.11 -3.60 0.79
N VAL A 162 16.84 -3.41 1.14
CA VAL A 162 15.70 -3.87 0.35
C VAL A 162 15.31 -2.80 -0.68
N ALA A 163 15.39 -3.14 -1.98
CA ALA A 163 14.80 -2.34 -3.04
C ALA A 163 13.33 -2.69 -3.23
N ARG A 164 12.51 -1.70 -3.55
CA ARG A 164 11.08 -1.85 -3.86
C ARG A 164 10.86 -1.61 -5.36
N VAL A 165 10.14 -2.52 -6.02
CA VAL A 165 9.72 -2.37 -7.41
C VAL A 165 8.19 -2.43 -7.43
N GLU A 166 7.56 -1.26 -7.42
CA GLU A 166 6.10 -1.15 -7.40
C GLU A 166 5.53 -1.28 -8.80
N GLU A 167 4.36 -1.94 -8.93
CA GLU A 167 3.66 -2.16 -10.20
C GLU A 167 4.56 -2.81 -11.27
N LEU A 168 5.31 -3.87 -10.89
CA LEU A 168 6.29 -4.54 -11.76
C LEU A 168 5.71 -4.93 -13.14
N THR A 169 4.45 -5.37 -13.19
CA THR A 169 3.79 -5.75 -14.44
C THR A 169 3.46 -4.58 -15.37
N ARG A 170 3.61 -3.32 -14.94
CA ARG A 170 3.50 -2.14 -15.82
C ARG A 170 4.79 -1.81 -16.55
N ILE A 171 5.92 -2.30 -16.05
CA ILE A 171 7.23 -2.13 -16.69
C ILE A 171 7.27 -2.93 -18.00
N PRO A 172 7.83 -2.42 -19.09
CA PRO A 172 8.05 -3.20 -20.32
C PRO A 172 8.80 -4.52 -20.03
N SER A 173 8.45 -5.60 -20.72
CA SER A 173 8.97 -6.95 -20.41
C SER A 173 10.48 -7.07 -20.57
N ASP A 174 11.06 -6.41 -21.56
CA ASP A 174 12.50 -6.33 -21.79
C ASP A 174 13.23 -5.65 -20.62
N VAL A 175 12.64 -4.58 -20.08
CA VAL A 175 13.16 -3.89 -18.90
C VAL A 175 13.00 -4.73 -17.64
N GLN A 176 11.88 -5.45 -17.48
CA GLN A 176 11.70 -6.41 -16.37
C GLN A 176 12.81 -7.46 -16.35
N ASP A 177 13.25 -7.94 -17.52
CA ASP A 177 14.25 -8.99 -17.64
C ASP A 177 15.65 -8.56 -17.15
N SER A 178 15.91 -7.24 -17.05
CA SER A 178 17.15 -6.74 -16.40
C SER A 178 17.24 -7.13 -14.91
N LEU A 179 16.12 -7.43 -14.26
CA LEU A 179 16.12 -7.98 -12.89
C LEU A 179 16.61 -9.44 -12.82
N ILE A 180 16.62 -10.19 -13.93
CA ILE A 180 16.95 -11.62 -13.90
C ILE A 180 18.37 -11.84 -13.40
N ALA A 181 19.34 -11.15 -13.98
CA ALA A 181 20.75 -11.23 -13.58
C ALA A 181 20.96 -10.75 -12.13
N ILE A 182 20.37 -9.61 -11.77
CA ILE A 182 20.43 -9.04 -10.42
C ILE A 182 19.92 -10.03 -9.38
N LEU A 183 18.80 -10.69 -9.64
CA LEU A 183 18.20 -11.63 -8.71
C LEU A 183 18.89 -12.99 -8.67
N SER A 184 19.50 -13.45 -9.80
CA SER A 184 20.16 -14.74 -9.88
C SER A 184 21.59 -14.69 -9.39
N GLU A 185 22.37 -13.80 -10.00
CA GLU A 185 23.83 -13.73 -9.78
C GLU A 185 24.20 -12.76 -8.65
N LYS A 186 23.21 -11.97 -8.18
CA LYS A 186 23.44 -10.89 -7.21
C LYS A 186 24.53 -9.91 -7.67
N ALA A 187 24.60 -9.70 -8.99
CA ALA A 187 25.61 -8.91 -9.65
C ALA A 187 25.00 -8.04 -10.74
N LEU A 188 25.58 -6.88 -10.96
CA LEU A 188 25.21 -5.94 -12.00
C LEU A 188 26.46 -5.50 -12.77
N PRO A 189 26.66 -5.96 -14.02
CA PRO A 189 27.75 -5.51 -14.86
C PRO A 189 27.60 -4.04 -15.25
N VAL A 190 28.73 -3.31 -15.22
CA VAL A 190 28.88 -1.93 -15.71
C VAL A 190 29.96 -1.93 -16.79
N PRO A 191 29.62 -2.36 -18.03
CA PRO A 191 30.58 -2.60 -19.09
C PRO A 191 31.44 -1.36 -19.44
N GLU A 192 30.85 -0.18 -19.37
CA GLU A 192 31.47 1.10 -19.68
C GLU A 192 32.61 1.44 -18.70
N LEU A 193 32.57 0.85 -17.50
CA LEU A 193 33.66 0.97 -16.51
C LEU A 193 34.55 -0.28 -16.47
N GLY A 194 34.22 -1.31 -17.24
CA GLY A 194 34.91 -2.60 -17.17
C GLY A 194 34.80 -3.28 -15.79
N THR A 195 33.74 -3.00 -15.05
CA THR A 195 33.51 -3.47 -13.67
C THR A 195 32.16 -4.15 -13.50
N GLU A 196 32.00 -4.80 -12.35
CA GLU A 196 30.75 -5.41 -11.90
C GLU A 196 30.50 -4.96 -10.46
N VAL A 197 29.23 -4.69 -10.14
CA VAL A 197 28.80 -4.43 -8.76
C VAL A 197 28.15 -5.70 -8.20
N GLN A 198 28.76 -6.29 -7.19
CA GLN A 198 28.20 -7.41 -6.45
C GLN A 198 27.37 -6.90 -5.27
N ALA A 199 26.22 -7.54 -5.06
CA ALA A 199 25.31 -7.17 -3.97
C ALA A 199 25.91 -7.52 -2.60
N VAL A 200 25.85 -6.57 -1.69
CA VAL A 200 26.23 -6.75 -0.29
C VAL A 200 25.17 -7.60 0.44
N ARG A 201 25.58 -8.34 1.45
CA ARG A 201 24.66 -9.12 2.30
C ARG A 201 23.55 -8.23 2.84
N GLY A 202 22.32 -8.74 2.80
CA GLY A 202 21.11 -8.01 3.17
C GLY A 202 20.34 -7.44 1.97
N PHE A 203 20.99 -7.35 0.79
CA PHE A 203 20.25 -6.96 -0.42
C PHE A 203 19.15 -7.93 -0.75
N ASN A 204 17.96 -7.39 -0.97
CA ASN A 204 16.84 -8.14 -1.54
C ASN A 204 15.89 -7.20 -2.29
N VAL A 205 14.89 -7.78 -2.97
CA VAL A 205 13.88 -7.03 -3.72
C VAL A 205 12.49 -7.44 -3.26
N VAL A 206 11.64 -6.44 -2.99
CA VAL A 206 10.19 -6.60 -2.88
C VAL A 206 9.55 -6.00 -4.11
N ALA A 207 8.83 -6.81 -4.87
CA ALA A 207 8.04 -6.33 -6.00
C ALA A 207 6.54 -6.41 -5.70
N THR A 208 5.76 -5.50 -6.27
CA THR A 208 4.30 -5.56 -6.24
C THR A 208 3.74 -5.68 -7.65
N ALA A 209 2.64 -6.39 -7.81
CA ALA A 209 1.94 -6.49 -9.08
C ALA A 209 0.44 -6.72 -8.87
N ASN A 210 -0.36 -6.29 -9.83
CA ASN A 210 -1.78 -6.57 -9.88
C ASN A 210 -2.02 -7.85 -10.70
N ASN A 211 -2.90 -8.72 -10.20
CA ASN A 211 -3.18 -9.99 -10.87
C ASN A 211 -4.36 -9.91 -11.87
N ARG A 212 -5.01 -8.76 -12.02
CA ARG A 212 -6.21 -8.58 -12.86
C ARG A 212 -6.21 -7.32 -13.73
N ASP A 213 -5.14 -6.53 -13.77
CA ASP A 213 -5.10 -5.32 -14.60
C ASP A 213 -5.04 -5.69 -16.08
N ARG A 214 -5.85 -4.99 -16.91
CA ARG A 214 -5.76 -5.05 -18.37
C ARG A 214 -4.57 -4.20 -18.84
N GLY A 215 -3.86 -4.67 -19.85
CA GLY A 215 -2.72 -3.94 -20.43
C GLY A 215 -1.43 -3.99 -19.62
N VAL A 216 -1.27 -4.99 -18.75
CA VAL A 216 -0.02 -5.29 -18.04
C VAL A 216 0.82 -6.30 -18.82
N ASN A 217 2.13 -6.18 -18.67
CA ASN A 217 3.07 -7.15 -19.22
C ASN A 217 3.15 -8.37 -18.30
N GLU A 218 3.00 -9.55 -18.85
CA GLU A 218 3.20 -10.79 -18.08
C GLU A 218 4.68 -10.93 -17.68
N LEU A 219 4.90 -11.40 -16.46
CA LEU A 219 6.25 -11.77 -16.03
C LEU A 219 6.74 -12.97 -16.81
N SER A 220 7.92 -12.88 -17.40
CA SER A 220 8.57 -14.02 -18.02
C SER A 220 8.69 -15.19 -17.03
N SER A 221 8.64 -16.42 -17.51
CA SER A 221 8.80 -17.60 -16.66
C SER A 221 10.16 -17.60 -15.94
N ALA A 222 11.17 -17.02 -16.58
CA ALA A 222 12.50 -16.86 -16.04
C ALA A 222 12.49 -15.89 -14.84
N LEU A 223 11.88 -14.73 -14.97
CA LEU A 223 11.78 -13.77 -13.89
C LEU A 223 10.89 -14.28 -12.74
N ARG A 224 9.74 -14.87 -13.06
CA ARG A 224 8.80 -15.42 -12.06
C ARG A 224 9.46 -16.42 -11.11
N ARG A 225 10.37 -17.28 -11.63
CA ARG A 225 11.09 -18.27 -10.81
C ARG A 225 12.05 -17.67 -9.78
N ARG A 226 12.41 -16.38 -9.87
CA ARG A 226 13.28 -15.69 -8.93
C ARG A 226 12.53 -15.11 -7.75
N PHE A 227 11.20 -15.08 -7.83
CA PHE A 227 10.34 -14.60 -6.75
C PHE A 227 9.69 -15.74 -5.99
N ASN A 228 9.57 -15.57 -4.67
CA ASN A 228 8.51 -16.20 -3.90
C ASN A 228 7.29 -15.29 -3.93
N THR A 229 6.15 -15.85 -4.32
CA THR A 229 4.92 -15.08 -4.50
C THR A 229 4.03 -15.21 -3.28
N VAL A 230 3.58 -14.08 -2.76
CA VAL A 230 2.58 -13.97 -1.70
C VAL A 230 1.38 -13.22 -2.26
N VAL A 231 0.21 -13.87 -2.20
CA VAL A 231 -1.05 -13.27 -2.68
C VAL A 231 -1.77 -12.63 -1.49
N LEU A 232 -1.92 -11.30 -1.54
CA LEU A 232 -2.65 -10.53 -0.54
C LEU A 232 -4.14 -10.61 -0.83
N PRO A 233 -4.95 -11.19 0.10
CA PRO A 233 -6.39 -11.23 -0.05
C PRO A 233 -7.01 -9.85 0.22
N LEU A 234 -8.25 -9.69 -0.21
CA LEU A 234 -9.12 -8.64 0.33
C LEU A 234 -9.43 -8.94 1.81
N PRO A 235 -9.82 -7.92 2.60
CA PRO A 235 -10.25 -8.13 3.99
C PRO A 235 -11.32 -9.23 4.08
N ALA A 236 -11.13 -10.17 5.01
CA ALA A 236 -11.95 -11.39 5.07
C ALA A 236 -13.39 -11.09 5.54
N SER A 237 -13.57 -10.06 6.38
CA SER A 237 -14.87 -9.67 6.90
C SER A 237 -15.16 -8.17 6.74
N PRO A 238 -16.43 -7.76 6.79
CA PRO A 238 -16.79 -6.35 6.85
C PRO A 238 -16.17 -5.62 8.05
N GLU A 239 -16.02 -6.31 9.18
CA GLU A 239 -15.45 -5.77 10.42
C GLU A 239 -13.95 -5.49 10.26
N GLU A 240 -13.20 -6.37 9.61
CA GLU A 240 -11.80 -6.14 9.27
C GLU A 240 -11.65 -4.92 8.35
N GLU A 241 -12.47 -4.84 7.30
CA GLU A 241 -12.43 -3.71 6.37
C GLU A 241 -12.82 -2.39 7.05
N LEU A 242 -13.84 -2.42 7.91
CA LEU A 242 -14.25 -1.27 8.73
C LEU A 242 -13.12 -0.81 9.65
N ALA A 243 -12.43 -1.73 10.32
CA ALA A 243 -11.31 -1.41 11.20
C ALA A 243 -10.14 -0.76 10.42
N ILE A 244 -9.83 -1.28 9.23
CA ILE A 244 -8.79 -0.71 8.35
C ILE A 244 -9.17 0.72 7.95
N VAL A 245 -10.39 0.93 7.43
CA VAL A 245 -10.86 2.24 6.98
C VAL A 245 -10.86 3.23 8.13
N THR A 246 -11.47 2.88 9.26
CA THR A 246 -11.57 3.76 10.44
C THR A 246 -10.19 4.22 10.91
N ARG A 247 -9.25 3.29 11.03
CA ARG A 247 -7.89 3.60 11.45
C ARG A 247 -7.17 4.51 10.45
N ARG A 248 -7.20 4.15 9.16
CA ARG A 248 -6.50 4.93 8.13
C ARG A 248 -7.07 6.33 7.96
N VAL A 249 -8.37 6.48 8.13
CA VAL A 249 -9.04 7.79 8.15
C VAL A 249 -8.59 8.61 9.35
N ALA A 250 -8.48 8.00 10.53
CA ALA A 250 -7.94 8.69 11.72
C ALA A 250 -6.49 9.14 11.51
N ASP A 251 -5.61 8.23 11.02
CA ASP A 251 -4.20 8.56 10.71
C ASP A 251 -4.09 9.73 9.72
N LEU A 252 -4.91 9.72 8.66
CA LEU A 252 -4.96 10.80 7.67
C LEU A 252 -5.51 12.10 8.26
N GLY A 253 -6.51 12.02 9.13
CA GLY A 253 -7.06 13.16 9.84
C GLY A 253 -5.99 13.92 10.63
N VAL A 254 -5.16 13.19 11.35
CA VAL A 254 -4.00 13.76 12.08
C VAL A 254 -3.00 14.37 11.09
N ALA A 255 -2.61 13.66 10.03
CA ALA A 255 -1.64 14.13 9.05
C ALA A 255 -2.11 15.41 8.30
N LEU A 256 -3.40 15.51 8.03
CA LEU A 256 -4.04 16.63 7.37
C LEU A 256 -4.46 17.73 8.34
N ARG A 257 -4.24 17.55 9.66
CA ARG A 257 -4.68 18.46 10.73
C ARG A 257 -6.18 18.79 10.63
N LEU A 258 -6.99 17.78 10.31
CA LEU A 258 -8.44 17.96 10.27
C LEU A 258 -8.99 18.17 11.68
N PRO A 259 -10.04 18.98 11.83
CA PRO A 259 -10.74 19.09 13.09
C PRO A 259 -11.22 17.71 13.60
N GLU A 260 -11.13 17.49 14.91
CA GLU A 260 -11.70 16.29 15.51
C GLU A 260 -13.23 16.33 15.36
N LEU A 261 -13.76 15.31 14.66
CA LEU A 261 -15.19 15.15 14.52
C LEU A 261 -15.70 14.05 15.46
N PRO A 262 -17.01 14.09 15.83
CA PRO A 262 -17.63 12.98 16.54
C PRO A 262 -17.44 11.66 15.78
N PRO A 263 -17.32 10.52 16.49
CA PRO A 263 -17.19 9.21 15.86
C PRO A 263 -18.32 8.93 14.85
N ALA A 264 -17.96 8.68 13.61
CA ALA A 264 -18.90 8.50 12.49
C ALA A 264 -18.90 7.05 11.98
N LEU A 265 -18.84 6.09 12.89
CA LEU A 265 -18.75 4.65 12.55
C LEU A 265 -19.87 4.17 11.63
N ASP A 266 -21.06 4.72 11.76
CA ASP A 266 -22.20 4.31 10.94
C ASP A 266 -22.03 4.73 9.48
N GLU A 267 -21.50 5.93 9.21
CA GLU A 267 -21.22 6.39 7.86
C GLU A 267 -20.04 5.64 7.24
N ILE A 268 -18.98 5.38 8.00
CA ILE A 268 -17.87 4.54 7.55
C ILE A 268 -18.36 3.13 7.21
N ARG A 269 -19.16 2.53 8.08
CA ARG A 269 -19.76 1.22 7.85
C ARG A 269 -20.62 1.20 6.60
N ARG A 270 -21.37 2.27 6.34
CA ARG A 270 -22.22 2.41 5.14
C ARG A 270 -21.38 2.43 3.88
N VAL A 271 -20.30 3.22 3.83
CA VAL A 271 -19.35 3.25 2.70
C VAL A 271 -18.74 1.86 2.46
N VAL A 272 -18.23 1.22 3.51
CA VAL A 272 -17.66 -0.13 3.43
C VAL A 272 -18.69 -1.14 2.91
N THR A 273 -19.94 -1.07 3.40
CA THR A 273 -20.99 -1.99 2.96
C THR A 273 -21.31 -1.82 1.49
N VAL A 274 -21.52 -0.57 1.01
CA VAL A 274 -21.78 -0.28 -0.40
C VAL A 274 -20.66 -0.82 -1.30
N PHE A 275 -19.41 -0.52 -0.95
CA PHE A 275 -18.27 -0.92 -1.76
C PHE A 275 -18.11 -2.44 -1.80
N ARG A 276 -18.30 -3.08 -0.67
CA ARG A 276 -18.20 -4.53 -0.56
C ARG A 276 -19.30 -5.24 -1.37
N GLU A 277 -20.53 -4.82 -1.23
CA GLU A 277 -21.67 -5.41 -1.94
C GLU A 277 -21.55 -5.25 -3.46
N LEU A 278 -21.16 -4.07 -3.93
CA LEU A 278 -20.92 -3.82 -5.36
C LEU A 278 -19.72 -4.60 -5.91
N ARG A 279 -18.65 -4.73 -5.13
CA ARG A 279 -17.46 -5.51 -5.48
C ARG A 279 -17.74 -7.01 -5.54
N GLU A 280 -18.51 -7.53 -4.60
CA GLU A 280 -18.88 -8.94 -4.51
C GLU A 280 -20.03 -9.32 -5.45
N GLY A 281 -20.77 -8.32 -5.96
CA GLY A 281 -21.93 -8.54 -6.81
C GLY A 281 -23.14 -9.15 -6.06
N MET A 282 -23.20 -8.94 -4.73
CA MET A 282 -24.23 -9.51 -3.87
C MET A 282 -24.39 -8.68 -2.59
N THR A 283 -25.62 -8.58 -2.10
CA THR A 283 -25.90 -7.98 -0.79
C THR A 283 -25.30 -8.79 0.35
N ALA A 284 -24.97 -8.13 1.47
CA ALA A 284 -24.34 -8.76 2.64
C ALA A 284 -25.16 -9.92 3.25
N ASP A 285 -26.48 -9.88 3.08
CA ASP A 285 -27.38 -10.98 3.50
C ASP A 285 -27.49 -12.13 2.49
N GLY A 286 -26.79 -12.02 1.34
CA GLY A 286 -26.78 -13.03 0.28
C GLY A 286 -28.08 -13.16 -0.53
N ARG A 287 -29.05 -12.25 -0.35
CA ARG A 287 -30.40 -12.39 -0.94
C ARG A 287 -30.52 -11.78 -2.33
N THR A 288 -29.80 -10.69 -2.59
CA THR A 288 -29.93 -9.94 -3.85
C THR A 288 -28.62 -9.98 -4.61
N LYS A 289 -28.64 -10.50 -5.85
CA LYS A 289 -27.53 -10.39 -6.79
C LYS A 289 -27.48 -8.98 -7.36
N LEU A 290 -26.29 -8.45 -7.46
CA LEU A 290 -26.03 -7.10 -7.94
C LEU A 290 -25.12 -7.15 -9.15
N LYS A 291 -25.21 -6.15 -10.01
CA LYS A 291 -24.17 -5.91 -11.01
C LYS A 291 -23.02 -5.20 -10.37
N SER A 292 -21.81 -5.57 -10.73
CA SER A 292 -20.61 -4.87 -10.29
C SER A 292 -20.30 -3.74 -11.28
N PRO A 293 -19.95 -2.53 -10.77
CA PRO A 293 -19.52 -1.44 -11.64
C PRO A 293 -18.15 -1.74 -12.25
N SER A 294 -17.71 -0.90 -13.19
CA SER A 294 -16.40 -1.03 -13.85
C SER A 294 -15.23 -0.77 -12.90
N GLY A 295 -15.44 0.02 -11.85
CA GLY A 295 -14.45 0.35 -10.83
C GLY A 295 -14.15 -0.81 -9.88
N THR A 296 -13.06 -0.68 -9.12
CA THR A 296 -12.57 -1.75 -8.23
C THR A 296 -13.26 -1.79 -6.87
N MET A 297 -13.91 -0.71 -6.46
CA MET A 297 -14.51 -0.56 -5.12
C MET A 297 -13.56 -1.01 -4.01
N SER A 298 -12.35 -0.51 -4.06
CA SER A 298 -11.26 -0.93 -3.17
C SER A 298 -11.37 -0.28 -1.78
N THR A 299 -10.74 -0.89 -0.78
CA THR A 299 -10.61 -0.31 0.57
C THR A 299 -9.90 1.05 0.55
N ALA A 300 -8.97 1.28 -0.38
CA ALA A 300 -8.29 2.56 -0.55
C ALA A 300 -9.25 3.66 -1.03
N GLU A 301 -10.14 3.33 -1.95
CA GLU A 301 -11.21 4.24 -2.40
C GLU A 301 -12.20 4.54 -1.28
N ALA A 302 -12.55 3.55 -0.45
CA ALA A 302 -13.40 3.76 0.72
C ALA A 302 -12.76 4.75 1.72
N ILE A 303 -11.45 4.63 1.99
CA ILE A 303 -10.69 5.58 2.81
C ILE A 303 -10.78 6.99 2.22
N SER A 304 -10.58 7.13 0.91
CA SER A 304 -10.63 8.42 0.23
C SER A 304 -12.03 9.07 0.33
N VAL A 305 -13.09 8.30 0.10
CA VAL A 305 -14.48 8.77 0.20
C VAL A 305 -14.81 9.26 1.60
N VAL A 306 -14.43 8.49 2.64
CA VAL A 306 -14.70 8.88 4.03
C VAL A 306 -13.88 10.10 4.43
N THR A 307 -12.59 10.15 4.06
CA THR A 307 -11.73 11.31 4.35
C THR A 307 -12.29 12.59 3.70
N ASN A 308 -12.72 12.51 2.44
CA ASN A 308 -13.34 13.64 1.75
C ASN A 308 -14.65 14.08 2.44
N GLY A 309 -15.48 13.11 2.85
CA GLY A 309 -16.70 13.40 3.62
C GLY A 309 -16.41 14.12 4.92
N ILE A 310 -15.36 13.73 5.66
CA ILE A 310 -14.92 14.42 6.88
C ILE A 310 -14.51 15.84 6.58
N VAL A 311 -13.77 16.08 5.50
CA VAL A 311 -13.38 17.45 5.08
C VAL A 311 -14.61 18.30 4.75
N LEU A 312 -15.60 17.72 4.04
CA LEU A 312 -16.87 18.40 3.77
C LEU A 312 -17.61 18.75 5.06
N ALA A 313 -17.77 17.80 5.97
CA ALA A 313 -18.43 18.02 7.25
C ALA A 313 -17.72 19.09 8.10
N ALA A 314 -16.38 19.05 8.12
CA ALA A 314 -15.56 19.96 8.94
C ALA A 314 -15.55 21.41 8.44
N HIS A 315 -15.50 21.61 7.12
CA HIS A 315 -15.28 22.94 6.53
C HIS A 315 -16.52 23.57 5.89
N PHE A 316 -17.50 22.76 5.48
CA PHE A 316 -18.70 23.21 4.79
C PHE A 316 -20.00 22.81 5.53
N GLY A 317 -19.89 21.96 6.52
CA GLY A 317 -20.99 21.50 7.38
C GLY A 317 -20.90 22.06 8.80
N ASP A 318 -21.50 21.35 9.73
CA ASP A 318 -21.54 21.66 11.17
C ASP A 318 -20.60 20.76 12.01
N GLY A 319 -19.66 20.07 11.37
CA GLY A 319 -18.70 19.19 12.03
C GLY A 319 -19.27 17.80 12.36
N VAL A 320 -20.39 17.40 11.77
CA VAL A 320 -20.96 16.05 11.92
C VAL A 320 -21.02 15.37 10.56
N LEU A 321 -20.28 14.26 10.39
CA LEU A 321 -20.32 13.49 9.15
C LEU A 321 -21.71 12.87 8.91
N ARG A 322 -22.30 13.24 7.79
CA ARG A 322 -23.65 12.81 7.39
C ARG A 322 -23.63 12.00 6.10
N PRO A 323 -24.71 11.29 5.79
CA PRO A 323 -24.88 10.60 4.52
C PRO A 323 -24.63 11.49 3.29
N SER A 324 -25.04 12.77 3.33
CA SER A 324 -24.79 13.75 2.25
C SER A 324 -23.33 13.99 1.95
N ASP A 325 -22.47 13.94 2.99
CA ASP A 325 -21.05 14.25 2.86
C ASP A 325 -20.26 13.12 2.18
N VAL A 326 -20.73 11.88 2.33
CA VAL A 326 -20.12 10.70 1.67
C VAL A 326 -20.77 10.38 0.34
N ALA A 327 -22.03 10.80 0.11
CA ALA A 327 -22.78 10.45 -1.09
C ALA A 327 -22.08 10.86 -2.39
N ALA A 328 -21.56 12.09 -2.48
CA ALA A 328 -20.86 12.57 -3.67
C ALA A 328 -19.61 11.74 -3.98
N GLY A 329 -18.83 11.42 -2.94
CA GLY A 329 -17.64 10.59 -3.07
C GLY A 329 -17.97 9.16 -3.52
N ILE A 330 -19.03 8.56 -2.97
CA ILE A 330 -19.51 7.23 -3.38
C ILE A 330 -19.97 7.23 -4.83
N VAL A 331 -20.83 8.17 -5.22
CA VAL A 331 -21.33 8.26 -6.60
C VAL A 331 -20.19 8.44 -7.57
N GLY A 332 -19.26 9.37 -7.30
CA GLY A 332 -18.09 9.62 -8.16
C GLY A 332 -17.12 8.43 -8.25
N THR A 333 -17.07 7.57 -7.24
CA THR A 333 -16.24 6.37 -7.26
C THR A 333 -16.92 5.21 -7.99
N VAL A 334 -18.23 5.05 -7.79
CA VAL A 334 -19.02 3.95 -8.39
C VAL A 334 -19.26 4.20 -9.87
N VAL A 335 -19.60 5.44 -10.24
CA VAL A 335 -19.96 5.80 -11.62
C VAL A 335 -18.74 6.34 -12.37
N GLN A 336 -17.95 5.44 -12.93
CA GLN A 336 -16.80 5.78 -13.78
C GLN A 336 -17.18 5.71 -15.27
N ASP A 337 -17.99 4.73 -15.66
CA ASP A 337 -18.58 4.66 -16.99
C ASP A 337 -20.01 5.22 -16.96
N PRO A 338 -20.30 6.28 -17.76
CA PRO A 338 -21.57 6.99 -17.70
C PRO A 338 -22.79 6.17 -18.18
N VAL A 339 -22.59 5.00 -18.78
CA VAL A 339 -23.68 4.16 -19.31
C VAL A 339 -23.88 2.93 -18.42
N SER A 340 -22.85 2.11 -18.27
CA SER A 340 -22.97 0.83 -17.53
C SER A 340 -23.08 1.05 -16.02
N ASP A 341 -22.27 1.97 -15.47
CA ASP A 341 -22.19 2.14 -14.03
C ASP A 341 -23.35 2.93 -13.47
N VAL A 342 -23.92 3.90 -14.24
CA VAL A 342 -25.15 4.59 -13.86
C VAL A 342 -26.31 3.61 -13.70
N ALA A 343 -26.45 2.66 -14.62
CA ALA A 343 -27.47 1.62 -14.52
C ALA A 343 -27.28 0.71 -13.30
N CYS A 344 -26.03 0.30 -13.06
CA CYS A 344 -25.65 -0.49 -11.90
C CYS A 344 -25.95 0.24 -10.58
N TRP A 345 -25.54 1.49 -10.49
CA TRP A 345 -25.76 2.33 -9.32
C TRP A 345 -27.25 2.59 -9.05
N THR A 346 -28.02 2.88 -10.10
CA THR A 346 -29.47 3.09 -9.98
C THR A 346 -30.15 1.81 -9.49
N GLU A 347 -29.80 0.65 -10.01
CA GLU A 347 -30.30 -0.64 -9.56
C GLU A 347 -30.00 -0.87 -8.05
N TYR A 348 -28.76 -0.57 -7.62
CA TYR A 348 -28.38 -0.67 -6.21
C TYR A 348 -29.22 0.27 -5.32
N LEU A 349 -29.37 1.50 -5.73
CA LEU A 349 -30.16 2.48 -4.96
C LEU A 349 -31.61 2.05 -4.79
N GLU A 350 -32.28 1.63 -5.87
CA GLU A 350 -33.72 1.28 -5.83
C GLU A 350 -33.98 -0.08 -5.19
N ALA A 351 -33.14 -1.09 -5.44
CA ALA A 351 -33.36 -2.43 -4.93
C ALA A 351 -32.80 -2.67 -3.53
N VAL A 352 -31.79 -1.90 -3.11
CA VAL A 352 -31.09 -2.17 -1.85
C VAL A 352 -31.15 -0.97 -0.90
N ALA A 353 -30.61 0.18 -1.31
CA ALA A 353 -30.47 1.32 -0.41
C ALA A 353 -31.84 1.87 0.06
N ARG A 354 -32.81 1.92 -0.84
CA ARG A 354 -34.18 2.39 -0.55
C ARG A 354 -34.90 1.53 0.50
N GLU A 355 -34.74 0.21 0.40
CA GLU A 355 -35.46 -0.74 1.23
C GLU A 355 -34.73 -1.06 2.55
N ARG A 356 -33.47 -0.62 2.70
CA ARG A 356 -32.63 -0.94 3.87
C ARG A 356 -32.99 -0.04 5.05
N PRO A 357 -33.35 -0.61 6.22
CA PRO A 357 -33.63 0.18 7.41
C PRO A 357 -32.48 1.12 7.80
N GLY A 358 -32.82 2.38 8.12
CA GLY A 358 -31.85 3.39 8.51
C GLY A 358 -31.05 4.02 7.35
N TRP A 359 -31.38 3.71 6.08
CA TRP A 359 -30.68 4.24 4.92
C TRP A 359 -31.45 5.31 4.13
N ALA A 360 -32.61 5.74 4.61
CA ALA A 360 -33.46 6.69 3.89
C ALA A 360 -32.75 8.01 3.56
N ASP A 361 -31.95 8.56 4.48
CA ASP A 361 -31.21 9.80 4.26
C ASP A 361 -30.08 9.61 3.26
N PHE A 362 -29.38 8.49 3.34
CA PHE A 362 -28.35 8.11 2.38
C PHE A 362 -28.93 7.93 0.96
N TYR A 363 -30.05 7.20 0.84
CA TYR A 363 -30.75 7.04 -0.44
C TYR A 363 -31.13 8.39 -1.04
N ARG A 364 -31.72 9.30 -0.25
CA ARG A 364 -32.09 10.65 -0.71
C ARG A 364 -30.87 11.44 -1.21
N ALA A 365 -29.82 11.47 -0.40
CA ALA A 365 -28.59 12.19 -0.75
C ALA A 365 -27.97 11.66 -2.06
N CYS A 366 -27.87 10.34 -2.23
CA CYS A 366 -27.36 9.75 -3.46
C CYS A 366 -28.26 10.04 -4.68
N ARG A 367 -29.58 10.04 -4.50
CA ARG A 367 -30.54 10.34 -5.59
C ARG A 367 -30.46 11.80 -6.05
N GLU A 368 -30.22 12.74 -5.15
CA GLU A 368 -30.04 14.15 -5.48
C GLU A 368 -28.79 14.39 -6.34
N ILE A 369 -27.69 13.71 -6.04
CA ILE A 369 -26.44 13.85 -6.76
C ILE A 369 -26.44 13.09 -8.10
N SER A 370 -27.22 12.01 -8.19
CA SER A 370 -27.29 11.18 -9.42
C SER A 370 -28.28 11.73 -10.48
N ARG A 371 -28.89 12.89 -10.26
CA ARG A 371 -29.74 13.59 -11.22
C ARG A 371 -28.94 14.50 -12.13
#